data_00011259fe69da75ef01d3452a1affcd
#
_entry.id   00011259fe69da75ef01d3452a1affcd
#
_cell.length_a   1.000
_cell.length_b   1.000
_cell.length_c   1.000
_cell.angle_alpha   90.00
_cell.angle_beta   90.00
_cell.angle_gamma   90.00
#
_symmetry.space_group_name_H-M   'P 1'
#
loop_
_entity.id
_entity.type
_entity.pdbx_description
1 polymer ?
#
loop_
_entity_poly.entity_id
_entity_poly.type
_entity_poly.pdbx_seq_one_letter_code
_entity_poly.pdbx_strand_id
1 'polypeptide(L)'
;MNKVSRRSFIKHTSGATIALWLGISSKGFAAKTPDITTAKNFTPYILVDSDNHITIYNIRPEMGQGTFQSVPAVIAEEFEVSLDQVTIKQTNGEKEFGPQQRAGGSASIRTGYSDLRKIGASAKAVFIAAACKKWNAKEDDCYASNGKIFHKPTNRSFTYGALIDEASAIEIPKEPKLKDPKDFTIIGKQKHRPDVPLKTNGAAEFGLDMNL
;
A
#
# COMPACT_ATOMS: atom_id res chain seq x y z
N MET A 1 31.13 -6.54 -37.36
CA MET A 1 30.49 -6.22 -36.07
C MET A 1 30.00 -4.79 -36.11
N ASN A 2 28.69 -4.59 -36.27
CA ASN A 2 28.09 -3.24 -36.32
C ASN A 2 28.06 -2.64 -34.92
N LYS A 3 28.76 -1.52 -34.75
CA LYS A 3 28.73 -0.74 -33.49
C LYS A 3 27.37 -0.09 -33.31
N VAL A 4 26.61 -0.58 -32.36
CA VAL A 4 25.34 0.04 -31.96
C VAL A 4 25.66 1.37 -31.22
N SER A 5 25.10 2.49 -31.69
CA SER A 5 25.31 3.78 -31.03
C SER A 5 24.55 3.85 -29.71
N ARG A 6 25.06 4.62 -28.72
CA ARG A 6 24.39 4.84 -27.41
C ARG A 6 22.94 5.30 -27.57
N ARG A 7 22.65 6.12 -28.59
CA ARG A 7 21.32 6.62 -28.90
C ARG A 7 20.39 5.54 -29.44
N SER A 8 20.93 4.59 -30.24
CA SER A 8 20.20 3.44 -30.75
C SER A 8 19.92 2.44 -29.61
N PHE A 9 20.89 2.23 -28.72
CA PHE A 9 20.72 1.39 -27.54
C PHE A 9 19.60 1.91 -26.64
N ILE A 10 19.57 3.21 -26.32
CA ILE A 10 18.51 3.83 -25.48
C ILE A 10 17.13 3.72 -26.15
N LYS A 11 17.04 3.90 -27.47
CA LYS A 11 15.76 3.77 -28.21
C LYS A 11 15.21 2.34 -28.24
N HIS A 12 16.08 1.33 -28.18
CA HIS A 12 15.67 -0.07 -28.19
C HIS A 12 15.44 -0.62 -26.76
N THR A 13 16.05 -0.03 -25.73
CA THR A 13 15.85 -0.45 -24.34
C THR A 13 14.58 0.15 -23.71
N SER A 14 14.10 1.32 -24.14
CA SER A 14 12.84 1.88 -23.64
C SER A 14 11.59 1.08 -24.01
N GLY A 15 11.66 0.26 -25.08
CA GLY A 15 10.57 -0.68 -25.41
C GLY A 15 10.80 -2.12 -24.92
N ALA A 16 12.07 -2.51 -24.71
CA ALA A 16 12.45 -3.87 -24.31
C ALA A 16 12.48 -4.06 -22.79
N THR A 17 12.64 -3.00 -22.01
CA THR A 17 12.71 -3.08 -20.54
C THR A 17 11.35 -3.50 -19.94
N ILE A 18 10.25 -3.16 -20.60
CA ILE A 18 8.90 -3.62 -20.19
C ILE A 18 8.71 -5.11 -20.54
N ALA A 19 9.33 -5.60 -21.62
CA ALA A 19 9.19 -7.00 -22.07
C ALA A 19 10.13 -7.97 -21.33
N LEU A 20 11.30 -7.55 -20.88
CA LEU A 20 12.23 -8.41 -20.13
C LEU A 20 11.80 -8.62 -18.67
N TRP A 21 11.04 -7.70 -18.10
CA TRP A 21 10.44 -7.87 -16.77
C TRP A 21 9.29 -8.90 -16.76
N LEU A 22 8.75 -9.24 -17.91
CA LEU A 22 7.68 -10.23 -18.07
C LEU A 22 8.18 -11.65 -18.42
N GLY A 23 9.48 -11.85 -18.59
CA GLY A 23 10.06 -13.06 -19.20
C GLY A 23 10.79 -14.03 -18.27
N ILE A 24 11.01 -13.73 -17.00
CA ILE A 24 11.63 -14.69 -16.06
C ILE A 24 10.53 -15.30 -15.20
N SER A 25 9.85 -16.29 -15.75
CA SER A 25 8.98 -17.20 -15.03
C SER A 25 9.82 -18.18 -14.21
N SER A 26 10.23 -17.80 -13.01
CA SER A 26 10.54 -18.78 -11.99
C SER A 26 9.20 -19.25 -11.40
N LYS A 27 8.91 -20.53 -11.54
CA LYS A 27 7.77 -21.21 -10.89
C LYS A 27 7.95 -21.10 -9.37
N GLY A 28 7.31 -20.12 -8.75
CA GLY A 28 7.33 -19.92 -7.32
C GLY A 28 6.65 -18.61 -6.97
N PHE A 29 5.40 -18.68 -6.52
CA PHE A 29 4.59 -17.56 -6.01
C PHE A 29 4.54 -16.34 -6.96
N ALA A 30 3.80 -16.48 -8.04
CA ALA A 30 3.32 -15.33 -8.78
C ALA A 30 2.28 -14.62 -7.91
N ALA A 31 2.70 -13.65 -7.12
CA ALA A 31 1.80 -12.61 -6.64
C ALA A 31 1.16 -12.00 -7.90
N LYS A 32 -0.14 -12.17 -8.07
CA LYS A 32 -0.91 -11.60 -9.18
C LYS A 32 -0.60 -10.10 -9.17
N THR A 33 0.06 -9.61 -10.21
CA THR A 33 0.31 -8.16 -10.34
C THR A 33 -1.03 -7.48 -10.34
N PRO A 34 -1.29 -6.50 -9.46
CA PRO A 34 -2.55 -5.77 -9.48
C PRO A 34 -2.81 -5.20 -10.87
N ASP A 35 -4.02 -5.33 -11.37
CA ASP A 35 -4.42 -4.68 -12.61
C ASP A 35 -4.52 -3.17 -12.35
N ILE A 36 -3.44 -2.45 -12.68
CA ILE A 36 -3.33 -1.01 -12.48
C ILE A 36 -4.36 -0.21 -13.29
N THR A 37 -5.04 -0.83 -14.25
CA THR A 37 -6.06 -0.15 -15.06
C THR A 37 -7.35 0.12 -14.29
N THR A 38 -7.64 -0.67 -13.24
CA THR A 38 -8.84 -0.52 -12.39
C THR A 38 -8.54 0.05 -11.01
N ALA A 39 -7.26 0.16 -10.66
CA ALA A 39 -6.86 0.62 -9.34
C ALA A 39 -6.95 2.16 -9.20
N LYS A 40 -7.48 2.63 -8.09
CA LYS A 40 -7.58 4.08 -7.77
C LYS A 40 -6.80 4.42 -6.52
N ASN A 41 -6.12 5.56 -6.55
CA ASN A 41 -5.42 6.11 -5.41
C ASN A 41 -6.41 6.86 -4.50
N PHE A 42 -6.59 6.38 -3.29
CA PHE A 42 -7.39 7.06 -2.26
C PHE A 42 -6.57 8.03 -1.41
N THR A 43 -5.28 7.83 -1.38
CA THR A 43 -4.23 8.76 -0.96
C THR A 43 -3.01 8.44 -1.81
N PRO A 44 -1.97 9.27 -1.88
CA PRO A 44 -0.73 8.89 -2.56
C PRO A 44 -0.13 7.56 -2.06
N TYR A 45 -0.49 7.15 -0.83
CA TYR A 45 0.11 6.00 -0.14
C TYR A 45 -0.72 4.72 -0.17
N ILE A 46 -1.98 4.78 -0.60
CA ILE A 46 -2.91 3.64 -0.59
C ILE A 46 -3.54 3.48 -1.97
N LEU A 47 -3.36 2.30 -2.55
CA LEU A 47 -3.99 1.88 -3.79
C LEU A 47 -4.91 0.70 -3.50
N VAL A 48 -6.12 0.73 -4.04
CA VAL A 48 -7.08 -0.40 -3.98
C VAL A 48 -7.57 -0.68 -5.38
N ASP A 49 -7.58 -1.95 -5.80
CA ASP A 49 -8.17 -2.38 -7.07
C ASP A 49 -9.54 -3.03 -6.91
N SER A 50 -10.22 -3.29 -8.03
CA SER A 50 -11.55 -3.91 -8.04
C SER A 50 -11.58 -5.34 -7.47
N ASP A 51 -10.47 -6.05 -7.51
CA ASP A 51 -10.29 -7.39 -6.93
C ASP A 51 -10.02 -7.33 -5.42
N ASN A 52 -10.06 -6.13 -4.84
CA ASN A 52 -9.75 -5.84 -3.44
C ASN A 52 -8.28 -6.11 -3.05
N HIS A 53 -7.34 -6.01 -4.02
CA HIS A 53 -5.93 -5.97 -3.69
C HIS A 53 -5.59 -4.58 -3.15
N ILE A 54 -4.97 -4.56 -2.00
CA ILE A 54 -4.60 -3.33 -1.30
C ILE A 54 -3.08 -3.20 -1.36
N THR A 55 -2.60 -2.08 -1.90
CA THR A 55 -1.18 -1.74 -1.87
C THR A 55 -0.97 -0.54 -0.95
N ILE A 56 0.00 -0.64 -0.05
CA ILE A 56 0.46 0.47 0.78
C ILE A 56 1.91 0.77 0.44
N TYR A 57 2.20 2.03 0.14
CA TYR A 57 3.54 2.48 -0.17
C TYR A 57 4.33 2.81 1.10
N ASN A 58 5.51 2.20 1.23
CA ASN A 58 6.48 2.61 2.22
C ASN A 58 7.30 3.79 1.67
N ILE A 59 7.13 4.96 2.28
CA ILE A 59 7.81 6.20 1.89
C ILE A 59 9.18 6.39 2.58
N ARG A 60 9.58 5.46 3.42
CA ARG A 60 10.85 5.54 4.14
C ARG A 60 11.81 4.47 3.62
N PRO A 61 13.04 4.82 3.24
CA PRO A 61 14.02 3.83 2.81
C PRO A 61 14.22 2.75 3.86
N GLU A 62 14.17 1.48 3.44
CA GLU A 62 14.49 0.34 4.27
C GLU A 62 15.99 0.04 4.18
N MET A 63 16.66 0.01 5.32
CA MET A 63 18.09 -0.23 5.46
C MET A 63 18.39 -1.31 6.54
N GLY A 64 17.40 -2.15 6.85
CA GLY A 64 17.46 -3.12 7.94
C GLY A 64 16.77 -2.67 9.24
N GLN A 65 16.33 -1.39 9.34
CA GLN A 65 15.72 -0.83 10.55
C GLN A 65 14.21 -1.11 10.67
N GLY A 66 13.56 -1.71 9.65
CA GLY A 66 12.19 -2.20 9.72
C GLY A 66 11.11 -1.21 9.27
N THR A 67 11.45 -0.15 8.55
CA THR A 67 10.46 0.80 8.01
C THR A 67 9.57 0.17 6.95
N PHE A 68 10.05 -0.84 6.23
CA PHE A 68 9.27 -1.58 5.24
C PHE A 68 8.02 -2.24 5.85
N GLN A 69 8.03 -2.53 7.15
CA GLN A 69 6.88 -3.03 7.89
C GLN A 69 6.21 -1.94 8.72
N SER A 70 6.99 -1.15 9.48
CA SER A 70 6.43 -0.27 10.51
C SER A 70 5.65 0.91 9.94
N VAL A 71 6.04 1.47 8.79
CA VAL A 71 5.31 2.56 8.14
C VAL A 71 3.97 2.07 7.60
N PRO A 72 3.91 1.00 6.79
CA PRO A 72 2.62 0.43 6.36
C PRO A 72 1.75 -0.06 7.52
N ALA A 73 2.34 -0.57 8.60
CA ALA A 73 1.59 -1.04 9.76
C ALA A 73 0.77 0.06 10.42
N VAL A 74 1.30 1.29 10.51
CA VAL A 74 0.56 2.43 11.06
C VAL A 74 -0.63 2.81 10.18
N ILE A 75 -0.44 2.78 8.86
CA ILE A 75 -1.50 3.06 7.89
C ILE A 75 -2.56 1.95 7.92
N ALA A 76 -2.13 0.69 7.88
CA ALA A 76 -3.00 -0.49 7.87
C ALA A 76 -3.86 -0.59 9.13
N GLU A 77 -3.33 -0.24 10.31
CA GLU A 77 -4.08 -0.18 11.57
C GLU A 77 -5.31 0.70 11.46
N GLU A 78 -5.14 1.91 10.97
CA GLU A 78 -6.23 2.87 10.82
C GLU A 78 -7.16 2.54 9.64
N PHE A 79 -6.62 1.93 8.59
CA PHE A 79 -7.38 1.51 7.41
C PHE A 79 -8.15 0.20 7.64
N GLU A 80 -8.02 -0.42 8.82
CA GLU A 80 -8.69 -1.68 9.19
C GLU A 80 -8.41 -2.84 8.22
N VAL A 81 -7.14 -3.01 7.86
CA VAL A 81 -6.65 -4.13 7.04
C VAL A 81 -5.49 -4.82 7.74
N SER A 82 -5.38 -6.14 7.62
CA SER A 82 -4.20 -6.85 8.15
C SER A 82 -3.00 -6.68 7.21
N LEU A 83 -1.79 -6.79 7.75
CA LEU A 83 -0.57 -6.73 6.92
C LEU A 83 -0.49 -7.87 5.90
N ASP A 84 -1.12 -9.00 6.18
CA ASP A 84 -1.16 -10.16 5.27
C ASP A 84 -2.08 -9.92 4.05
N GLN A 85 -2.99 -8.94 4.13
CA GLN A 85 -3.88 -8.52 3.03
C GLN A 85 -3.27 -7.43 2.16
N VAL A 86 -2.10 -6.90 2.54
CA VAL A 86 -1.50 -5.74 1.91
C VAL A 86 -0.24 -6.11 1.15
N THR A 87 -0.13 -5.65 -0.09
CA THR A 87 1.13 -5.59 -0.81
C THR A 87 1.88 -4.32 -0.40
N ILE A 88 3.06 -4.48 0.16
CA ILE A 88 3.91 -3.32 0.51
C ILE A 88 4.83 -3.03 -0.68
N LYS A 89 4.81 -1.77 -1.14
CA LYS A 89 5.73 -1.29 -2.18
C LYS A 89 6.64 -0.19 -1.63
N GLN A 90 7.92 -0.26 -1.95
CA GLN A 90 8.87 0.81 -1.65
C GLN A 90 8.74 1.92 -2.68
N THR A 91 8.70 3.20 -2.24
CA THR A 91 8.80 4.35 -3.14
C THR A 91 10.26 4.57 -3.56
N ASN A 92 10.45 5.09 -4.78
CA ASN A 92 11.77 5.33 -5.38
C ASN A 92 12.12 6.84 -5.45
N GLY A 93 11.48 7.67 -4.64
CA GLY A 93 11.73 9.11 -4.61
C GLY A 93 10.80 9.91 -5.52
N GLU A 94 9.69 9.33 -5.99
CA GLU A 94 8.71 10.02 -6.83
C GLU A 94 8.09 11.21 -6.09
N LYS A 95 7.88 12.32 -6.82
CA LYS A 95 7.43 13.60 -6.25
C LYS A 95 6.05 13.53 -5.58
N GLU A 96 5.19 12.66 -6.05
CA GLU A 96 3.83 12.46 -5.55
C GLU A 96 3.77 12.01 -4.09
N PHE A 97 4.82 11.33 -3.61
CA PHE A 97 4.93 10.91 -2.21
C PHE A 97 5.53 11.99 -1.29
N GLY A 98 5.82 13.16 -1.84
CA GLY A 98 6.32 14.30 -1.07
C GLY A 98 7.79 14.20 -0.64
N PRO A 99 8.29 15.20 0.12
CA PRO A 99 9.72 15.34 0.42
C PRO A 99 10.20 14.45 1.58
N GLN A 100 9.32 13.74 2.25
CA GLN A 100 9.65 12.96 3.45
C GLN A 100 10.21 11.56 3.15
N GLN A 101 10.63 11.28 1.90
CA GLN A 101 11.18 10.01 1.45
C GLN A 101 12.66 9.87 1.84
N ARG A 102 12.94 9.96 3.14
CA ARG A 102 14.29 9.88 3.70
C ARG A 102 14.30 9.11 5.02
N ALA A 103 15.42 8.50 5.38
CA ALA A 103 15.68 7.92 6.68
C ALA A 103 16.83 8.67 7.35
N GLY A 104 16.66 9.04 8.63
CA GLY A 104 17.68 9.73 9.42
C GLY A 104 17.12 10.21 10.75
N GLY A 105 17.98 10.39 11.75
CA GLY A 105 17.64 10.94 13.05
C GLY A 105 16.55 10.17 13.81
N SER A 106 16.37 8.87 13.55
CA SER A 106 15.29 8.03 14.10
C SER A 106 13.89 8.65 13.89
N ALA A 107 13.69 9.37 12.78
CA ALA A 107 12.51 10.20 12.58
C ALA A 107 11.39 9.48 11.80
N SER A 108 11.64 8.32 11.20
CA SER A 108 10.69 7.68 10.27
C SER A 108 9.30 7.45 10.86
N ILE A 109 9.21 6.95 12.08
CA ILE A 109 7.94 6.80 12.79
C ILE A 109 7.68 7.98 13.74
N ARG A 110 8.67 8.38 14.52
CA ARG A 110 8.50 9.39 15.58
C ARG A 110 7.87 10.70 15.08
N THR A 111 8.29 11.20 13.92
CA THR A 111 7.76 12.45 13.36
C THR A 111 6.61 12.25 12.40
N GLY A 112 6.46 11.06 11.80
CA GLY A 112 5.42 10.75 10.82
C GLY A 112 4.19 10.05 11.39
N TYR A 113 4.22 9.64 12.66
CA TYR A 113 3.20 8.76 13.25
C TYR A 113 1.78 9.31 13.13
N SER A 114 1.58 10.58 13.47
CA SER A 114 0.27 11.23 13.38
C SER A 114 -0.24 11.30 11.94
N ASP A 115 0.63 11.68 11.01
CA ASP A 115 0.26 11.81 9.60
C ASP A 115 -0.05 10.45 8.97
N LEU A 116 0.76 9.42 9.27
CA LEU A 116 0.52 8.05 8.80
C LEU A 116 -0.82 7.51 9.31
N ARG A 117 -1.18 7.79 10.56
CA ARG A 117 -2.50 7.45 11.11
C ARG A 117 -3.62 8.16 10.37
N LYS A 118 -3.48 9.48 10.15
CA LYS A 118 -4.48 10.27 9.40
C LYS A 118 -4.69 9.73 7.99
N ILE A 119 -3.63 9.32 7.30
CA ILE A 119 -3.72 8.72 5.96
C ILE A 119 -4.64 7.48 5.96
N GLY A 120 -4.37 6.52 6.85
CA GLY A 120 -5.20 5.30 6.94
C GLY A 120 -6.64 5.59 7.37
N ALA A 121 -6.81 6.48 8.36
CA ALA A 121 -8.14 6.85 8.86
C ALA A 121 -8.96 7.64 7.83
N SER A 122 -8.33 8.52 7.04
CA SER A 122 -9.01 9.24 5.96
C SER A 122 -9.50 8.28 4.87
N ALA A 123 -8.67 7.32 4.45
CA ALA A 123 -9.06 6.30 3.49
C ALA A 123 -10.25 5.47 4.03
N LYS A 124 -10.18 5.01 5.29
CA LYS A 124 -11.29 4.31 5.95
C LYS A 124 -12.58 5.11 5.92
N ALA A 125 -12.54 6.39 6.27
CA ALA A 125 -13.71 7.25 6.30
C ALA A 125 -14.35 7.39 4.91
N VAL A 126 -13.56 7.53 3.85
CA VAL A 126 -14.04 7.56 2.46
C VAL A 126 -14.81 6.29 2.11
N PHE A 127 -14.28 5.10 2.44
CA PHE A 127 -14.97 3.83 2.15
C PHE A 127 -16.23 3.64 3.00
N ILE A 128 -16.24 4.09 4.26
CA ILE A 128 -17.46 4.10 5.08
C ILE A 128 -18.53 4.98 4.43
N ALA A 129 -18.20 6.21 4.06
CA ALA A 129 -19.12 7.13 3.41
C ALA A 129 -19.64 6.59 2.07
N ALA A 130 -18.79 5.93 1.27
CA ALA A 130 -19.15 5.26 0.02
C ALA A 130 -20.21 4.16 0.26
N ALA A 131 -19.96 3.30 1.24
CA ALA A 131 -20.89 2.23 1.60
C ALA A 131 -22.20 2.78 2.13
N CYS A 132 -22.18 3.79 2.99
CA CYS A 132 -23.38 4.44 3.54
C CYS A 132 -24.22 5.08 2.43
N LYS A 133 -23.60 5.75 1.47
CA LYS A 133 -24.28 6.29 0.29
C LYS A 133 -24.96 5.18 -0.52
N LYS A 134 -24.27 4.07 -0.76
CA LYS A 134 -24.79 2.93 -1.53
C LYS A 134 -25.94 2.20 -0.80
N TRP A 135 -25.92 2.16 0.52
CA TRP A 135 -26.97 1.54 1.34
C TRP A 135 -28.07 2.50 1.77
N ASN A 136 -27.91 3.81 1.55
CA ASN A 136 -28.74 4.86 2.14
C ASN A 136 -28.83 4.73 3.67
N ALA A 137 -27.66 4.55 4.30
CA ALA A 137 -27.50 4.30 5.73
C ALA A 137 -26.74 5.44 6.41
N LYS A 138 -26.82 5.50 7.75
CA LYS A 138 -26.04 6.45 8.56
C LYS A 138 -24.63 5.90 8.78
N GLU A 139 -23.64 6.78 8.91
CA GLU A 139 -22.25 6.38 9.17
C GLU A 139 -22.09 5.61 10.49
N ASP A 140 -22.85 5.97 11.54
CA ASP A 140 -22.83 5.28 12.84
C ASP A 140 -23.29 3.82 12.77
N ASP A 141 -24.05 3.47 11.74
CA ASP A 141 -24.50 2.10 11.47
C ASP A 141 -23.46 1.27 10.71
N CYS A 142 -22.36 1.91 10.27
CA CYS A 142 -21.33 1.27 9.47
C CYS A 142 -20.00 1.20 10.23
N TYR A 143 -19.22 0.15 9.94
CA TYR A 143 -17.84 0.03 10.44
C TYR A 143 -16.97 -0.72 9.45
N ALA A 144 -15.66 -0.46 9.51
CA ALA A 144 -14.67 -1.15 8.71
C ALA A 144 -14.04 -2.30 9.50
N SER A 145 -13.76 -3.39 8.83
CA SER A 145 -12.96 -4.50 9.37
C SER A 145 -12.40 -5.37 8.24
N ASN A 146 -11.14 -5.74 8.33
CA ASN A 146 -10.46 -6.65 7.39
C ASN A 146 -10.71 -6.32 5.90
N GLY A 147 -10.58 -5.05 5.50
CA GLY A 147 -10.74 -4.62 4.11
C GLY A 147 -12.18 -4.66 3.59
N LYS A 148 -13.14 -4.60 4.49
CA LYS A 148 -14.58 -4.56 4.20
C LYS A 148 -15.28 -3.52 5.06
N ILE A 149 -16.39 -3.00 4.54
CA ILE A 149 -17.35 -2.21 5.31
C ILE A 149 -18.57 -3.06 5.63
N PHE A 150 -19.00 -3.03 6.87
CA PHE A 150 -20.16 -3.75 7.38
C PHE A 150 -21.25 -2.76 7.80
N HIS A 151 -22.51 -3.13 7.55
CA HIS A 151 -23.69 -2.44 8.03
C HIS A 151 -24.31 -3.21 9.19
N LYS A 152 -24.21 -2.66 10.40
CA LYS A 152 -24.63 -3.33 11.67
C LYS A 152 -26.09 -3.83 11.64
N PRO A 153 -27.10 -3.01 11.24
CA PRO A 153 -28.50 -3.45 11.32
C PRO A 153 -28.85 -4.62 10.41
N THR A 154 -28.17 -4.77 9.26
CA THR A 154 -28.52 -5.80 8.26
C THR A 154 -27.45 -6.84 8.04
N ASN A 155 -26.30 -6.72 8.69
CA ASN A 155 -25.13 -7.59 8.54
C ASN A 155 -24.63 -7.74 7.08
N ARG A 156 -24.98 -6.78 6.21
CA ARG A 156 -24.46 -6.71 4.83
C ARG A 156 -23.03 -6.18 4.85
N SER A 157 -22.24 -6.54 3.84
CA SER A 157 -20.90 -6.00 3.69
C SER A 157 -20.55 -5.74 2.23
N PHE A 158 -19.63 -4.80 2.02
CA PHE A 158 -18.91 -4.58 0.78
C PHE A 158 -17.40 -4.69 1.03
N THR A 159 -16.66 -5.24 0.08
CA THR A 159 -15.20 -5.09 0.05
C THR A 159 -14.84 -3.66 -0.34
N TYR A 160 -13.64 -3.21 -0.02
CA TYR A 160 -13.16 -1.91 -0.52
C TYR A 160 -13.14 -1.87 -2.04
N GLY A 161 -12.70 -2.97 -2.70
CA GLY A 161 -12.71 -3.07 -4.15
C GLY A 161 -14.08 -2.86 -4.79
N ALA A 162 -15.16 -3.36 -4.16
CA ALA A 162 -16.54 -3.18 -4.63
C ALA A 162 -17.09 -1.74 -4.45
N LEU A 163 -16.35 -0.88 -3.77
CA LEU A 163 -16.74 0.51 -3.46
C LEU A 163 -15.87 1.56 -4.15
N ILE A 164 -14.93 1.15 -5.01
CA ILE A 164 -13.94 2.06 -5.60
C ILE A 164 -14.59 3.23 -6.34
N ASP A 165 -15.63 2.96 -7.11
CA ASP A 165 -16.28 3.99 -7.92
C ASP A 165 -16.99 5.02 -7.05
N GLU A 166 -17.73 4.58 -6.05
CA GLU A 166 -18.40 5.45 -5.10
C GLU A 166 -17.39 6.21 -4.24
N ALA A 167 -16.36 5.52 -3.76
CA ALA A 167 -15.30 6.09 -2.94
C ALA A 167 -14.51 7.19 -3.66
N SER A 168 -14.25 7.00 -4.97
CA SER A 168 -13.51 7.98 -5.78
C SER A 168 -14.23 9.32 -5.96
N ALA A 169 -15.54 9.36 -5.72
CA ALA A 169 -16.37 10.56 -5.79
C ALA A 169 -16.54 11.27 -4.43
N ILE A 170 -15.88 10.77 -3.38
CA ILE A 170 -15.98 11.32 -2.02
C ILE A 170 -14.72 12.13 -1.71
N GLU A 171 -14.91 13.30 -1.13
CA GLU A 171 -13.82 14.15 -0.67
C GLU A 171 -13.11 13.50 0.53
N ILE A 172 -11.78 13.48 0.47
CA ILE A 172 -10.96 12.91 1.54
C ILE A 172 -10.96 13.84 2.76
N PRO A 173 -11.41 13.39 3.93
CA PRO A 173 -11.45 14.23 5.12
C PRO A 173 -10.02 14.55 5.62
N LYS A 174 -9.77 15.82 5.96
CA LYS A 174 -8.48 16.29 6.46
C LYS A 174 -8.23 15.88 7.92
N GLU A 175 -9.28 15.83 8.73
CA GLU A 175 -9.22 15.47 10.16
C GLU A 175 -10.17 14.27 10.42
N PRO A 176 -9.74 13.05 10.02
CA PRO A 176 -10.53 11.85 10.24
C PRO A 176 -10.52 11.43 11.71
N LYS A 177 -11.55 10.72 12.14
CA LYS A 177 -11.57 10.08 13.45
C LYS A 177 -10.54 8.95 13.50
N LEU A 178 -9.56 9.08 14.39
CA LEU A 178 -8.54 8.06 14.61
C LEU A 178 -9.06 6.94 15.52
N LYS A 179 -8.50 5.74 15.36
CA LYS A 179 -8.73 4.57 16.20
C LYS A 179 -8.19 4.82 17.62
N ASP A 180 -8.89 4.35 18.62
CA ASP A 180 -8.37 4.42 20.00
C ASP A 180 -7.20 3.43 20.14
N PRO A 181 -6.07 3.81 20.77
CA PRO A 181 -4.94 2.90 20.97
C PRO A 181 -5.27 1.58 21.68
N LYS A 182 -6.31 1.54 22.52
CA LYS A 182 -6.77 0.30 23.18
C LYS A 182 -7.32 -0.72 22.15
N ASP A 183 -7.79 -0.26 20.99
CA ASP A 183 -8.39 -1.09 19.93
C ASP A 183 -7.37 -1.51 18.87
N PHE A 184 -6.07 -1.21 19.06
CA PHE A 184 -5.03 -1.59 18.12
C PHE A 184 -4.85 -3.10 18.01
N THR A 185 -4.78 -3.58 16.78
CA THR A 185 -4.60 -4.98 16.43
C THR A 185 -3.26 -5.29 15.77
N ILE A 186 -2.58 -4.26 15.26
CA ILE A 186 -1.28 -4.35 14.59
C ILE A 186 -0.21 -3.64 15.41
N ILE A 187 -0.45 -2.37 15.75
CA ILE A 187 0.51 -1.55 16.51
C ILE A 187 0.66 -2.10 17.93
N GLY A 188 1.91 -2.30 18.35
CA GLY A 188 2.20 -2.88 19.67
C GLY A 188 2.00 -4.40 19.75
N LYS A 189 1.70 -5.07 18.65
CA LYS A 189 1.62 -6.54 18.58
C LYS A 189 2.83 -7.11 17.86
N GLN A 190 3.24 -8.31 18.24
CA GLN A 190 4.30 -9.04 17.55
C GLN A 190 3.83 -9.42 16.15
N LYS A 191 4.57 -9.00 15.12
CA LYS A 191 4.32 -9.34 13.72
C LYS A 191 5.63 -9.75 13.06
N HIS A 192 5.56 -10.75 12.19
CA HIS A 192 6.72 -11.12 11.39
C HIS A 192 7.02 -10.07 10.33
N ARG A 193 8.28 -9.81 10.08
CA ARG A 193 8.70 -8.91 9.00
C ARG A 193 8.49 -9.57 7.65
N PRO A 194 7.86 -8.89 6.68
CA PRO A 194 7.56 -9.46 5.36
C PRO A 194 8.81 -9.76 4.52
N ASP A 195 9.93 -9.12 4.81
CA ASP A 195 11.22 -9.28 4.11
C ASP A 195 12.11 -10.40 4.68
N VAL A 196 11.78 -10.97 5.84
CA VAL A 196 12.58 -12.03 6.48
C VAL A 196 12.69 -13.28 5.61
N PRO A 197 11.63 -13.83 5.01
CA PRO A 197 11.75 -15.05 4.21
C PRO A 197 12.78 -14.94 3.07
N LEU A 198 12.78 -13.80 2.36
CA LEU A 198 13.75 -13.56 1.27
C LEU A 198 15.18 -13.47 1.80
N LYS A 199 15.37 -12.86 2.97
CA LYS A 199 16.71 -12.68 3.59
C LYS A 199 17.25 -13.97 4.20
N THR A 200 16.41 -14.91 4.57
CA THR A 200 16.82 -16.17 5.23
C THR A 200 16.97 -17.34 4.29
N ASN A 201 16.35 -17.27 3.09
CA ASN A 201 16.47 -18.32 2.07
C ASN A 201 17.45 -18.00 0.95
N GLY A 202 18.16 -16.86 1.03
CA GLY A 202 19.13 -16.43 0.04
C GLY A 202 18.54 -15.78 -1.23
N ALA A 203 17.23 -15.52 -1.26
CA ALA A 203 16.58 -14.90 -2.42
C ALA A 203 16.62 -13.36 -2.39
N ALA A 204 17.09 -12.75 -1.30
CA ALA A 204 17.24 -11.29 -1.24
C ALA A 204 18.42 -10.84 -2.08
N GLU A 205 18.18 -9.90 -2.98
CA GLU A 205 19.21 -9.26 -3.79
C GLU A 205 19.69 -7.97 -3.12
N PHE A 206 21.00 -7.80 -3.03
CA PHE A 206 21.65 -6.61 -2.47
C PHE A 206 22.48 -5.91 -3.56
N GLY A 207 22.93 -4.69 -3.29
CA GLY A 207 23.71 -3.93 -4.27
C GLY A 207 24.97 -4.63 -4.77
N LEU A 208 25.57 -5.53 -3.97
CA LEU A 208 26.72 -6.35 -4.38
C LEU A 208 26.36 -7.48 -5.36
N ASP A 209 25.08 -7.86 -5.42
CA ASP A 209 24.59 -8.94 -6.28
C ASP A 209 24.18 -8.42 -7.67
N MET A 210 24.15 -7.10 -7.83
CA MET A 210 23.75 -6.46 -9.09
C MET A 210 24.86 -6.52 -10.13
N ASN A 211 24.62 -7.23 -11.23
CA ASN A 211 25.47 -7.19 -12.43
C ASN A 211 24.99 -6.06 -13.34
N LEU A 212 25.82 -5.03 -13.51
CA LEU A 212 25.58 -3.86 -14.37
C LEU A 212 26.09 -4.09 -15.79
#